data_353e2c81a0cd890707eafad4536e2435
#
_entry.id   353e2c81a0cd890707eafad4536e2435
#
_cell.length_a   1.000
_cell.length_b   1.000
_cell.length_c   1.000
_cell.angle_alpha   90.00
_cell.angle_beta   90.00
_cell.angle_gamma   90.00
#
_symmetry.space_group_name_H-M   'P 1'
#
loop_
_entity.id
_entity.type
_entity.pdbx_description
1 polymer ?
#
loop_
_entity_poly.entity_id
_entity_poly.type
_entity_poly.pdbx_seq_one_letter_code
_entity_poly.pdbx_strand_id
1 'polypeptide(L)'
;MIRILYLSLSLSFIFPFIGDSSDPIRTIGDIGQIASPIYGLYLTYENSDNVGRVQFYKSTVATILTTHFLKQTIDKLRPDRSDNNSFPSGHTSAAFSGVTFIHKRYGLNKAWPIYIVASFVGYSRVYAEKHYWEDVFAGAILAGINSWIFTSPLLENADASIQHKQINLQFQF
;
A
#
# COMPACT_ATOMS: atom_id res chain seq x y z
N MET A 1 -8.86 -26.53 -29.40
CA MET A 1 -7.67 -26.62 -28.52
C MET A 1 -7.69 -25.42 -27.58
N ILE A 2 -8.28 -25.59 -26.42
CA ILE A 2 -8.40 -24.55 -25.38
C ILE A 2 -7.09 -24.55 -24.63
N ARG A 3 -6.27 -23.49 -24.81
CA ARG A 3 -5.12 -23.24 -23.94
C ARG A 3 -5.65 -22.82 -22.58
N ILE A 4 -5.59 -23.71 -21.63
CA ILE A 4 -5.77 -23.43 -20.21
C ILE A 4 -4.65 -22.48 -19.82
N LEU A 5 -5.00 -21.21 -19.68
CA LEU A 5 -4.13 -20.19 -19.11
C LEU A 5 -3.94 -20.57 -17.65
N TYR A 6 -2.81 -21.21 -17.32
CA TYR A 6 -2.40 -21.36 -15.93
C TYR A 6 -2.17 -19.97 -15.36
N LEU A 7 -3.15 -19.51 -14.61
CA LEU A 7 -3.02 -18.36 -13.73
C LEU A 7 -2.08 -18.80 -12.59
N SER A 8 -0.78 -18.81 -12.87
CA SER A 8 0.22 -18.87 -11.82
C SER A 8 0.12 -17.53 -11.06
N LEU A 9 -0.77 -17.48 -10.09
CA LEU A 9 -0.74 -16.47 -9.03
C LEU A 9 0.60 -16.71 -8.32
N SER A 10 1.67 -16.14 -8.88
CA SER A 10 2.97 -16.20 -8.25
C SER A 10 2.83 -15.44 -6.94
N LEU A 11 2.93 -16.19 -5.84
CA LEU A 11 2.99 -15.74 -4.45
C LEU A 11 4.18 -14.77 -4.21
N SER A 12 4.90 -14.44 -5.27
CA SER A 12 6.01 -13.47 -5.34
C SER A 12 5.66 -12.06 -4.87
N PHE A 13 4.36 -11.79 -4.63
CA PHE A 13 3.91 -10.50 -4.11
C PHE A 13 3.94 -10.43 -2.58
N ILE A 14 3.95 -11.58 -1.90
CA ILE A 14 3.90 -11.64 -0.42
C ILE A 14 5.30 -11.79 0.18
N PHE A 15 6.22 -12.40 -0.56
CA PHE A 15 7.62 -12.51 -0.17
C PHE A 15 8.49 -12.08 -1.36
N PRO A 16 8.91 -10.80 -1.44
CA PRO A 16 10.11 -10.53 -2.19
C PRO A 16 11.19 -11.35 -1.51
N PHE A 17 11.70 -12.32 -2.23
CA PHE A 17 12.86 -13.12 -1.86
C PHE A 17 13.88 -12.16 -1.24
N ILE A 18 14.26 -12.38 0.01
CA ILE A 18 15.44 -11.79 0.61
C ILE A 18 16.59 -12.40 -0.20
N GLY A 19 16.80 -11.85 -1.39
CA GLY A 19 17.89 -12.25 -2.28
C GLY A 19 19.17 -11.92 -1.55
N ASP A 20 20.20 -12.70 -1.81
CA ASP A 20 21.57 -12.50 -1.37
C ASP A 20 21.97 -11.02 -1.51
N SER A 21 21.61 -10.22 -0.51
CA SER A 21 21.85 -8.80 -0.51
C SER A 21 22.88 -8.50 0.56
N SER A 22 24.12 -8.55 0.15
CA SER A 22 25.21 -7.88 0.86
C SER A 22 24.99 -6.36 0.96
N ASP A 23 23.93 -5.82 0.34
CA ASP A 23 23.60 -4.40 0.32
C ASP A 23 22.54 -4.05 1.38
N PRO A 24 22.94 -3.32 2.46
CA PRO A 24 22.05 -2.95 3.55
C PRO A 24 20.88 -2.05 3.10
N ILE A 25 21.10 -1.15 2.13
CA ILE A 25 20.08 -0.21 1.66
C ILE A 25 18.94 -0.97 0.99
N ARG A 26 19.28 -1.95 0.16
CA ARG A 26 18.31 -2.82 -0.49
C ARG A 26 17.53 -3.65 0.53
N THR A 27 18.22 -4.28 1.47
CA THR A 27 17.62 -5.12 2.51
C THR A 27 16.66 -4.33 3.39
N ILE A 28 17.04 -3.13 3.84
CA ILE A 28 16.16 -2.25 4.63
C ILE A 28 14.94 -1.83 3.80
N GLY A 29 15.11 -1.56 2.49
CA GLY A 29 13.99 -1.28 1.61
C GLY A 29 13.03 -2.46 1.45
N ASP A 30 13.55 -3.69 1.37
CA ASP A 30 12.74 -4.92 1.30
C ASP A 30 11.94 -5.17 2.58
N ILE A 31 12.51 -4.86 3.74
CA ILE A 31 11.79 -4.92 5.03
C ILE A 31 10.76 -3.80 5.14
N GLY A 32 11.14 -2.58 4.77
CA GLY A 32 10.29 -1.39 4.89
C GLY A 32 8.98 -1.47 4.10
N GLN A 33 8.97 -2.14 2.95
CA GLN A 33 7.75 -2.32 2.15
C GLN A 33 6.66 -3.10 2.89
N ILE A 34 7.05 -4.00 3.80
CA ILE A 34 6.13 -4.83 4.60
C ILE A 34 5.80 -4.15 5.93
N ALA A 35 6.75 -3.46 6.52
CA ALA A 35 6.59 -2.81 7.81
C ALA A 35 5.47 -1.76 7.81
N SER A 36 5.36 -0.95 6.77
CA SER A 36 4.34 0.10 6.64
C SER A 36 2.91 -0.46 6.63
N PRO A 37 2.51 -1.42 5.77
CA PRO A 37 1.17 -2.00 5.81
C PRO A 37 0.91 -2.81 7.08
N ILE A 38 1.91 -3.50 7.65
CA ILE A 38 1.75 -4.19 8.94
C ILE A 38 1.41 -3.18 10.04
N TYR A 39 2.09 -2.05 10.10
CA TYR A 39 1.80 -1.01 11.08
C TYR A 39 0.40 -0.40 10.87
N GLY A 40 -0.01 -0.18 9.63
CA GLY A 40 -1.37 0.26 9.31
C GLY A 40 -2.44 -0.72 9.80
N LEU A 41 -2.22 -2.01 9.59
CA LEU A 41 -3.10 -3.06 10.10
C LEU A 41 -3.09 -3.14 11.63
N TYR A 42 -1.92 -3.05 12.27
CA TYR A 42 -1.77 -3.02 13.72
C TYR A 42 -2.60 -1.89 14.35
N LEU A 43 -2.56 -0.69 13.79
CA LEU A 43 -3.36 0.44 14.28
C LEU A 43 -4.87 0.16 14.26
N THR A 44 -5.36 -0.65 13.31
CA THR A 44 -6.79 -1.03 13.30
C THR A 44 -7.17 -1.94 14.46
N TYR A 45 -6.24 -2.80 14.91
CA TYR A 45 -6.44 -3.66 16.08
C TYR A 45 -6.29 -2.86 17.38
N GLU A 46 -5.25 -2.05 17.49
CA GLU A 46 -4.99 -1.19 18.66
C GLU A 46 -6.20 -0.29 18.97
N ASN A 47 -6.82 0.30 17.95
CA ASN A 47 -7.98 1.18 18.09
C ASN A 47 -9.33 0.45 18.06
N SER A 48 -9.35 -0.89 18.05
CA SER A 48 -10.58 -1.70 17.88
C SER A 48 -11.42 -1.28 16.67
N ASP A 49 -10.75 -0.81 15.61
CA ASP A 49 -11.36 -0.20 14.43
C ASP A 49 -11.69 -1.25 13.36
N ASN A 50 -12.82 -1.94 13.53
CA ASN A 50 -13.29 -2.96 12.59
C ASN A 50 -13.60 -2.38 11.20
N VAL A 51 -14.14 -1.16 11.14
CA VAL A 51 -14.43 -0.48 9.86
C VAL A 51 -13.13 -0.15 9.15
N GLY A 52 -12.18 0.46 9.84
CA GLY A 52 -10.86 0.75 9.29
C GLY A 52 -10.13 -0.50 8.82
N ARG A 53 -10.26 -1.62 9.52
CA ARG A 53 -9.68 -2.91 9.12
C ARG A 53 -10.21 -3.40 7.77
N VAL A 54 -11.52 -3.32 7.57
CA VAL A 54 -12.12 -3.66 6.28
C VAL A 54 -11.67 -2.69 5.18
N GLN A 55 -11.59 -1.40 5.49
CA GLN A 55 -11.11 -0.38 4.56
C GLN A 55 -9.62 -0.58 4.21
N PHE A 56 -8.79 -0.95 5.20
CA PHE A 56 -7.40 -1.32 4.98
C PHE A 56 -7.26 -2.46 3.96
N TYR A 57 -8.01 -3.55 4.14
CA TYR A 57 -7.96 -4.67 3.19
C TYR A 57 -8.43 -4.24 1.80
N LYS A 58 -9.50 -3.47 1.70
CA LYS A 58 -10.01 -2.99 0.40
C LYS A 58 -8.98 -2.13 -0.33
N SER A 59 -8.39 -1.14 0.35
CA SER A 59 -7.39 -0.25 -0.26
C SER A 59 -6.11 -0.97 -0.64
N THR A 60 -5.64 -1.89 0.22
CA THR A 60 -4.43 -2.69 -0.04
C THR A 60 -4.63 -3.65 -1.20
N VAL A 61 -5.74 -4.40 -1.24
CA VAL A 61 -6.06 -5.30 -2.35
C VAL A 61 -6.22 -4.52 -3.66
N ALA A 62 -6.92 -3.39 -3.64
CA ALA A 62 -7.04 -2.53 -4.83
C ALA A 62 -5.66 -2.06 -5.32
N THR A 63 -4.76 -1.67 -4.41
CA THR A 63 -3.39 -1.25 -4.76
C THR A 63 -2.60 -2.41 -5.38
N ILE A 64 -2.69 -3.61 -4.82
CA ILE A 64 -2.04 -4.81 -5.36
C ILE A 64 -2.54 -5.10 -6.78
N LEU A 65 -3.86 -5.15 -6.95
CA LEU A 65 -4.48 -5.49 -8.23
C LEU A 65 -4.15 -4.46 -9.32
N THR A 66 -4.27 -3.17 -9.02
CA THR A 66 -3.96 -2.10 -9.97
C THR A 66 -2.47 -2.03 -10.29
N THR A 67 -1.59 -2.23 -9.32
CA THR A 67 -0.14 -2.32 -9.56
C THR A 67 0.19 -3.49 -10.48
N HIS A 68 -0.38 -4.67 -10.22
CA HIS A 68 -0.14 -5.86 -11.02
C HIS A 68 -0.70 -5.72 -12.45
N PHE A 69 -1.89 -5.16 -12.58
CA PHE A 69 -2.49 -4.88 -13.90
C PHE A 69 -1.61 -3.96 -14.72
N LEU A 70 -1.11 -2.86 -14.15
CA LEU A 70 -0.22 -1.94 -14.85
C LEU A 70 1.11 -2.59 -15.22
N LYS A 71 1.67 -3.45 -14.36
CA LYS A 71 2.90 -4.20 -14.68
C LYS A 71 2.73 -5.15 -15.87
N GLN A 72 1.55 -5.71 -16.06
CA GLN A 72 1.28 -6.61 -17.18
C GLN A 72 0.93 -5.87 -18.48
N THR A 73 0.48 -4.61 -18.39
CA THR A 73 0.05 -3.83 -19.55
C THR A 73 1.12 -2.86 -20.04
N ILE A 74 2.04 -2.45 -19.18
CA ILE A 74 3.09 -1.47 -19.51
C ILE A 74 4.43 -2.18 -19.54
N ASP A 75 4.94 -2.40 -20.76
CA ASP A 75 6.25 -2.99 -21.02
C ASP A 75 7.33 -1.89 -20.86
N LYS A 76 8.04 -1.90 -19.73
CA LYS A 76 9.09 -0.93 -19.42
C LYS A 76 10.32 -1.63 -18.87
N LEU A 77 11.44 -1.52 -19.61
CA LEU A 77 12.72 -2.10 -19.21
C LEU A 77 13.24 -1.45 -17.92
N ARG A 78 13.75 -2.27 -16.99
CA ARG A 78 14.40 -1.78 -15.78
C ARG A 78 15.73 -1.09 -16.08
N PRO A 79 16.21 -0.18 -15.18
CA PRO A 79 17.55 0.43 -15.32
C PRO A 79 18.66 -0.62 -15.45
N ASP A 80 18.64 -1.70 -14.66
CA ASP A 80 19.61 -2.80 -14.69
C ASP A 80 19.36 -3.81 -15.82
N ARG A 81 18.35 -3.58 -16.68
CA ARG A 81 17.96 -4.42 -17.81
C ARG A 81 17.59 -5.87 -17.45
N SER A 82 17.25 -6.16 -16.19
CA SER A 82 16.95 -7.51 -15.72
C SER A 82 15.61 -8.05 -16.26
N ASP A 83 14.61 -7.21 -16.43
CA ASP A 83 13.29 -7.52 -17.00
C ASP A 83 12.55 -6.27 -17.46
N ASN A 84 11.37 -6.46 -18.09
CA ASN A 84 10.52 -5.38 -18.62
C ASN A 84 9.38 -4.97 -17.66
N ASN A 85 9.44 -5.34 -16.39
CA ASN A 85 8.39 -5.05 -15.41
C ASN A 85 8.77 -3.89 -14.47
N SER A 86 9.40 -2.82 -15.03
CA SER A 86 9.80 -1.68 -14.20
C SER A 86 8.59 -0.92 -13.65
N PHE A 87 7.55 -0.66 -14.44
CA PHE A 87 6.46 0.23 -14.09
C PHE A 87 5.19 -0.51 -13.62
N PRO A 88 4.53 0.00 -12.57
CA PRO A 88 5.04 0.86 -11.50
C PRO A 88 5.88 0.09 -10.48
N SER A 89 6.54 0.79 -9.52
CA SER A 89 7.29 0.14 -8.46
C SER A 89 6.36 -0.56 -7.45
N GLY A 90 6.42 -1.89 -7.41
CA GLY A 90 5.60 -2.69 -6.49
C GLY A 90 5.97 -2.51 -5.01
N HIS A 91 7.27 -2.41 -4.68
CA HIS A 91 7.75 -2.15 -3.32
C HIS A 91 7.23 -0.79 -2.81
N THR A 92 7.31 0.23 -3.66
CA THR A 92 6.79 1.56 -3.32
C THR A 92 5.28 1.55 -3.16
N SER A 93 4.53 0.90 -4.06
CA SER A 93 3.08 0.77 -3.94
C SER A 93 2.70 0.08 -2.62
N ALA A 94 3.41 -0.98 -2.24
CA ALA A 94 3.16 -1.69 -0.98
C ALA A 94 3.44 -0.81 0.24
N ALA A 95 4.62 -0.16 0.30
CA ALA A 95 4.96 0.73 1.41
C ALA A 95 3.99 1.90 1.54
N PHE A 96 3.63 2.53 0.42
CA PHE A 96 2.71 3.66 0.41
C PHE A 96 1.26 3.25 0.68
N SER A 97 0.83 2.01 0.39
CA SER A 97 -0.52 1.56 0.73
C SER A 97 -0.77 1.60 2.24
N GLY A 98 0.22 1.22 3.06
CA GLY A 98 0.14 1.30 4.51
C GLY A 98 0.10 2.74 5.00
N VAL A 99 1.06 3.58 4.61
CA VAL A 99 1.15 4.94 5.13
C VAL A 99 0.03 5.85 4.66
N THR A 100 -0.45 5.73 3.41
CA THR A 100 -1.56 6.54 2.92
C THR A 100 -2.89 6.13 3.55
N PHE A 101 -3.07 4.84 3.87
CA PHE A 101 -4.18 4.38 4.70
C PHE A 101 -4.13 5.00 6.10
N ILE A 102 -2.95 4.93 6.79
CA ILE A 102 -2.77 5.53 8.12
C ILE A 102 -3.11 7.02 8.08
N HIS A 103 -2.59 7.75 7.07
CA HIS A 103 -2.85 9.17 6.89
C HIS A 103 -4.35 9.46 6.75
N LYS A 104 -5.02 8.77 5.84
CA LYS A 104 -6.44 9.00 5.57
C LYS A 104 -7.33 8.60 6.75
N ARG A 105 -6.99 7.52 7.47
CA ARG A 105 -7.79 6.97 8.57
C ARG A 105 -7.52 7.65 9.90
N TYR A 106 -6.25 7.82 10.26
CA TYR A 106 -5.80 8.24 11.59
C TYR A 106 -5.11 9.61 11.62
N GLY A 107 -4.96 10.24 10.46
CA GLY A 107 -4.39 11.58 10.34
C GLY A 107 -2.86 11.59 10.12
N LEU A 108 -2.38 12.78 9.72
CA LEU A 108 -0.97 12.99 9.35
C LEU A 108 -0.02 12.78 10.52
N ASN A 109 -0.43 13.12 11.75
CA ASN A 109 0.42 12.99 12.94
C ASN A 109 0.88 11.54 13.19
N LYS A 110 0.06 10.55 12.87
CA LYS A 110 0.44 9.13 12.93
C LYS A 110 1.18 8.66 11.68
N ALA A 111 0.95 9.29 10.55
CA ALA A 111 1.49 8.86 9.27
C ALA A 111 2.87 9.41 8.94
N TRP A 112 3.23 10.64 9.40
CA TRP A 112 4.45 11.31 8.95
C TRP A 112 5.75 10.52 9.20
N PRO A 113 5.94 9.78 10.33
CA PRO A 113 7.16 8.99 10.51
C PRO A 113 7.22 7.83 9.51
N ILE A 114 6.05 7.27 9.17
CA ILE A 114 5.95 6.14 8.24
C ILE A 114 6.17 6.59 6.80
N TYR A 115 5.84 7.86 6.46
CA TYR A 115 6.22 8.44 5.17
C TYR A 115 7.72 8.45 4.95
N ILE A 116 8.53 8.66 6.01
CA ILE A 116 10.00 8.57 5.92
C ILE A 116 10.41 7.16 5.50
N VAL A 117 9.83 6.14 6.15
CA VAL A 117 10.12 4.73 5.84
C VAL A 117 9.68 4.41 4.39
N ALA A 118 8.47 4.78 4.00
CA ALA A 118 7.95 4.52 2.65
C ALA A 118 8.77 5.25 1.57
N SER A 119 9.22 6.48 1.84
CA SER A 119 10.09 7.23 0.94
C SER A 119 11.46 6.57 0.80
N PHE A 120 12.02 6.07 1.91
CA PHE A 120 13.26 5.30 1.87
C PHE A 120 13.13 4.01 1.06
N VAL A 121 11.98 3.31 1.15
CA VAL A 121 11.69 2.16 0.27
C VAL A 121 11.78 2.58 -1.19
N GLY A 122 11.11 3.68 -1.60
CA GLY A 122 11.19 4.18 -2.97
C GLY A 122 12.64 4.49 -3.41
N TYR A 123 13.38 5.21 -2.56
CA TYR A 123 14.80 5.50 -2.81
C TYR A 123 15.63 4.23 -3.00
N SER A 124 15.44 3.22 -2.14
CA SER A 124 16.18 1.96 -2.22
C SER A 124 15.99 1.22 -3.55
N ARG A 125 14.83 1.40 -4.21
CA ARG A 125 14.57 0.77 -5.53
C ARG A 125 15.30 1.47 -6.66
N VAL A 126 15.43 2.79 -6.58
CA VAL A 126 16.23 3.56 -7.54
C VAL A 126 17.73 3.30 -7.32
N TYR A 127 18.17 3.30 -6.06
CA TYR A 127 19.54 2.96 -5.69
C TYR A 127 19.96 1.57 -6.19
N ALA A 128 19.07 0.58 -6.08
CA ALA A 128 19.28 -0.79 -6.54
C ALA A 128 19.13 -0.97 -8.07
N GLU A 129 18.97 0.14 -8.83
CA GLU A 129 18.75 0.14 -10.29
C GLU A 129 17.57 -0.74 -10.75
N LYS A 130 16.58 -0.98 -9.87
CA LYS A 130 15.39 -1.79 -10.18
C LYS A 130 14.25 -0.97 -10.76
N HIS A 131 14.19 0.32 -10.45
CA HIS A 131 13.14 1.24 -10.85
C HIS A 131 13.68 2.63 -11.15
N TYR A 132 13.03 3.34 -12.08
CA TYR A 132 13.22 4.77 -12.27
C TYR A 132 12.40 5.57 -11.23
N TRP A 133 12.71 6.85 -11.06
CA TRP A 133 11.95 7.73 -10.16
C TRP A 133 10.46 7.82 -10.51
N GLU A 134 10.13 7.86 -11.81
CA GLU A 134 8.72 7.88 -12.25
C GLU A 134 7.96 6.60 -11.86
N ASP A 135 8.61 5.43 -11.82
CA ASP A 135 7.99 4.19 -11.36
C ASP A 135 7.67 4.24 -9.87
N VAL A 136 8.57 4.86 -9.10
CA VAL A 136 8.43 5.10 -7.67
C VAL A 136 7.27 6.06 -7.39
N PHE A 137 7.25 7.21 -8.06
CA PHE A 137 6.16 8.18 -7.90
C PHE A 137 4.82 7.60 -8.33
N ALA A 138 4.77 6.88 -9.45
CA ALA A 138 3.55 6.21 -9.91
C ALA A 138 3.03 5.22 -8.86
N GLY A 139 3.92 4.40 -8.26
CA GLY A 139 3.56 3.47 -7.20
C GLY A 139 2.99 4.15 -5.96
N ALA A 140 3.61 5.27 -5.53
CA ALA A 140 3.14 6.05 -4.39
C ALA A 140 1.77 6.71 -4.66
N ILE A 141 1.59 7.32 -5.83
CA ILE A 141 0.33 7.96 -6.24
C ILE A 141 -0.79 6.93 -6.33
N LEU A 142 -0.53 5.77 -6.93
CA LEU A 142 -1.50 4.69 -7.06
C LEU A 142 -2.01 4.21 -5.70
N ALA A 143 -1.11 4.00 -4.76
CA ALA A 143 -1.45 3.64 -3.37
C ALA A 143 -2.27 4.75 -2.68
N GLY A 144 -1.88 6.01 -2.88
CA GLY A 144 -2.62 7.17 -2.39
C GLY A 144 -4.05 7.21 -2.91
N ILE A 145 -4.24 7.10 -4.21
CA ILE A 145 -5.57 7.10 -4.86
C ILE A 145 -6.45 6.00 -4.27
N ASN A 146 -5.95 4.76 -4.20
CA ASN A 146 -6.72 3.64 -3.65
C ASN A 146 -7.07 3.84 -2.17
N SER A 147 -6.13 4.36 -1.37
CA SER A 147 -6.41 4.67 0.04
C SER A 147 -7.48 5.76 0.17
N TRP A 148 -7.45 6.81 -0.65
CA TRP A 148 -8.46 7.88 -0.61
C TRP A 148 -9.85 7.43 -1.05
N ILE A 149 -9.94 6.50 -2.00
CA ILE A 149 -11.21 5.92 -2.47
C ILE A 149 -11.84 4.99 -1.43
N PHE A 150 -11.04 4.14 -0.80
CA PHE A 150 -11.57 3.06 0.05
C PHE A 150 -11.51 3.34 1.55
N THR A 151 -10.99 4.52 1.97
CA THR A 151 -10.80 4.85 3.39
C THR A 151 -11.47 6.18 3.73
N SER A 152 -12.24 6.20 4.82
CA SER A 152 -12.77 7.41 5.44
C SER A 152 -12.02 7.74 6.74
N PRO A 153 -11.93 9.01 7.16
CA PRO A 153 -11.36 9.39 8.45
C PRO A 153 -12.08 8.73 9.63
N LEU A 154 -11.35 8.39 10.67
CA LEU A 154 -11.93 7.78 11.88
C LEU A 154 -12.93 8.72 12.58
N LEU A 155 -12.61 10.02 12.65
CA LEU A 155 -13.45 11.03 13.31
C LEU A 155 -14.79 11.25 12.60
N GLU A 156 -14.80 11.21 11.26
CA GLU A 156 -16.03 11.34 10.48
C GLU A 156 -17.03 10.21 10.79
N ASN A 157 -16.54 8.98 11.01
CA ASN A 157 -17.41 7.87 11.40
C ASN A 157 -17.88 7.95 12.86
N ALA A 158 -17.07 8.53 13.75
CA ALA A 158 -17.45 8.75 15.15
C ALA A 158 -18.56 9.79 15.25
N ASP A 159 -18.42 10.92 14.55
CA ASP A 159 -19.41 11.98 14.53
C ASP A 159 -20.74 11.53 13.92
N ALA A 160 -20.69 10.79 12.80
CA ALA A 160 -21.88 10.21 12.18
C ALA A 160 -22.62 9.22 13.11
N SER A 161 -21.88 8.41 13.86
CA SER A 161 -22.45 7.44 14.81
C SER A 161 -23.09 8.14 16.02
N ILE A 162 -22.50 9.20 16.52
CA ILE A 162 -23.03 10.03 17.61
C ILE A 162 -24.30 10.74 17.15
N GLN A 163 -24.29 11.33 15.96
CA GLN A 163 -25.42 12.03 15.39
C GLN A 163 -26.61 11.08 15.14
N HIS A 164 -26.36 9.87 14.63
CA HIS A 164 -27.40 8.85 14.44
C HIS A 164 -27.98 8.36 15.78
N LYS A 165 -27.15 8.22 16.81
CA LYS A 165 -27.59 7.84 18.16
C LYS A 165 -28.43 8.96 18.81
N GLN A 166 -28.07 10.22 18.63
CA GLN A 166 -28.84 11.36 19.12
C GLN A 166 -30.20 11.47 18.43
N ILE A 167 -30.25 11.30 17.10
CA ILE A 167 -31.50 11.30 16.34
C ILE A 167 -32.45 10.19 16.84
N ASN A 168 -31.94 8.96 17.02
CA ASN A 168 -32.75 7.85 17.51
C ASN A 168 -33.29 8.06 18.93
N LEU A 169 -32.54 8.76 19.80
CA LEU A 169 -33.01 9.09 21.14
C LEU A 169 -34.12 10.18 21.12
N GLN A 170 -34.09 11.09 20.15
CA GLN A 170 -35.13 12.13 19.99
C GLN A 170 -36.46 11.57 19.48
N PHE A 171 -36.45 10.41 18.79
CA PHE A 171 -37.69 9.76 18.31
C PHE A 171 -38.27 8.73 19.27
N GLN A 172 -37.66 8.52 20.44
CA GLN A 172 -38.15 7.58 21.47
C GLN A 172 -39.00 8.24 22.57
N PHE A 173 -39.31 9.55 22.45
CA PHE A 173 -40.18 10.28 23.37
C PHE A 173 -41.43 10.76 22.67
#